data_1941b4b07784efca77916cb60160f40b
#
_entry.id   1941b4b07784efca77916cb60160f40b
#
_cell.length_a   1.000
_cell.length_b   1.000
_cell.length_c   1.000
_cell.angle_alpha   90.00
_cell.angle_beta   90.00
_cell.angle_gamma   90.00
#
_symmetry.space_group_name_H-M   'P 1'
#
loop_
_entity.id
_entity.type
_entity.pdbx_description
1 polymer ?
#
loop_
_entity_poly.entity_id
_entity_poly.type
_entity_poly.pdbx_seq_one_letter_code
_entity_poly.pdbx_strand_id
1 'polypeptide(L)'
;AAATEALDDAPRLSAVYQALLNEDLGADGQPDNSIFLSAGDAIIPGLFFNASETINGERGIADILIQNELGIQAIALGNHEFDLGTEFLAGLIAGNDAGFAGANFPYLSANLDFSTDTNLASLVVPDHQSPQANSIAATTVITVNGEKVGMVGATTPTVDVISSPGDITISPLPFDGAPTSEQLDTLAAV
;
A
#
# COMPACT_ATOMS: atom_id res chain seq x y z
N ALA A 1 9.30 30.74 -18.59
CA ALA A 1 8.38 29.60 -18.52
C ALA A 1 7.59 29.79 -17.23
N ALA A 2 6.27 29.99 -17.31
CA ALA A 2 5.42 29.99 -16.15
C ALA A 2 5.50 28.58 -15.55
N ALA A 3 5.86 28.49 -14.28
CA ALA A 3 5.71 27.25 -13.53
C ALA A 3 4.21 26.92 -13.57
N THR A 4 3.86 25.83 -14.26
CA THR A 4 2.54 25.24 -14.08
C THR A 4 2.46 24.89 -12.60
N GLU A 5 1.58 25.55 -11.87
CA GLU A 5 1.30 25.16 -10.50
C GLU A 5 0.85 23.70 -10.53
N ALA A 6 1.66 22.80 -9.93
CA ALA A 6 1.22 21.46 -9.66
C ALA A 6 0.07 21.59 -8.66
N LEU A 7 -1.14 21.26 -9.10
CA LEU A 7 -2.34 21.39 -8.28
C LEU A 7 -2.44 20.26 -7.25
N ASP A 8 -1.78 19.13 -7.53
CA ASP A 8 -1.82 17.91 -6.70
C ASP A 8 -0.39 17.44 -6.41
N ASP A 9 0.11 17.75 -5.23
CA ASP A 9 1.42 17.30 -4.77
C ASP A 9 1.39 16.88 -3.28
N ALA A 10 2.35 16.05 -2.89
CA ALA A 10 2.47 15.53 -1.52
C ALA A 10 2.52 16.65 -0.45
N PRO A 11 3.21 17.79 -0.64
CA PRO A 11 3.17 18.88 0.31
C PRO A 11 1.78 19.47 0.55
N ARG A 12 0.95 19.60 -0.50
CA ARG A 12 -0.43 20.10 -0.34
C ARG A 12 -1.32 19.08 0.33
N LEU A 13 -1.20 17.80 -0.06
CA LEU A 13 -1.90 16.70 0.62
C LEU A 13 -1.55 16.69 2.10
N SER A 14 -0.26 16.76 2.43
CA SER A 14 0.21 16.83 3.82
C SER A 14 -0.37 18.03 4.57
N ALA A 15 -0.38 19.21 3.96
CA ALA A 15 -0.92 20.42 4.59
C ALA A 15 -2.42 20.30 4.90
N VAL A 16 -3.21 19.76 3.96
CA VAL A 16 -4.65 19.51 4.17
C VAL A 16 -4.85 18.46 5.26
N TYR A 17 -4.11 17.35 5.17
CA TYR A 17 -4.19 16.26 6.14
C TYR A 17 -3.84 16.75 7.56
N GLN A 18 -2.74 17.50 7.73
CA GLN A 18 -2.37 18.07 9.02
C GLN A 18 -3.39 19.07 9.55
N ALA A 19 -4.04 19.85 8.68
CA ALA A 19 -5.11 20.73 9.10
C ALA A 19 -6.31 19.94 9.66
N LEU A 20 -6.69 18.84 8.98
CA LEU A 20 -7.78 17.96 9.44
C LEU A 20 -7.42 17.25 10.75
N LEU A 21 -6.19 16.75 10.88
CA LEU A 21 -5.73 16.14 12.14
C LEU A 21 -5.78 17.13 13.30
N ASN A 22 -5.43 18.40 13.06
CA ASN A 22 -5.51 19.44 14.09
C ASN A 22 -6.93 19.75 14.55
N GLU A 23 -7.95 19.48 13.72
CA GLU A 23 -9.36 19.58 14.10
C GLU A 23 -9.83 18.37 14.93
N ASP A 24 -9.11 17.25 14.87
CA ASP A 24 -9.42 15.97 15.55
C ASP A 24 -8.54 15.74 16.79
N LEU A 25 -7.78 16.73 17.25
CA LEU A 25 -6.91 16.56 18.41
C LEU A 25 -7.70 16.33 19.70
N GLY A 26 -7.38 15.23 20.38
CA GLY A 26 -7.87 14.94 21.73
C GLY A 26 -7.16 15.75 22.82
N ALA A 27 -7.52 15.46 24.06
CA ALA A 27 -6.97 16.15 25.23
C ALA A 27 -5.46 15.91 25.44
N ASP A 28 -4.91 14.85 24.86
CA ASP A 28 -3.48 14.51 24.87
C ASP A 28 -2.69 15.13 23.69
N GLY A 29 -3.38 15.85 22.81
CA GLY A 29 -2.79 16.47 21.63
C GLY A 29 -2.54 15.50 20.48
N GLN A 30 -3.16 14.29 20.51
CA GLN A 30 -3.12 13.33 19.41
C GLN A 30 -4.47 13.25 18.70
N PRO A 31 -4.50 12.90 17.41
CA PRO A 31 -5.75 12.65 16.71
C PRO A 31 -6.50 11.45 17.30
N ASP A 32 -7.76 11.65 17.69
CA ASP A 32 -8.56 10.63 18.38
C ASP A 32 -9.37 9.75 17.42
N ASN A 33 -9.83 10.30 16.28
CA ASN A 33 -10.84 9.65 15.43
C ASN A 33 -10.43 9.53 13.96
N SER A 34 -9.13 9.61 13.68
CA SER A 34 -8.62 9.61 12.30
C SER A 34 -7.91 8.32 11.95
N ILE A 35 -8.14 7.83 10.72
CA ILE A 35 -7.40 6.76 10.07
C ILE A 35 -6.94 7.26 8.70
N PHE A 36 -5.66 7.04 8.35
CA PHE A 36 -5.13 7.36 7.04
C PHE A 36 -4.75 6.09 6.29
N LEU A 37 -5.44 5.83 5.19
CA LEU A 37 -5.28 4.65 4.36
C LEU A 37 -5.03 5.03 2.91
N SER A 38 -4.41 4.13 2.15
CA SER A 38 -4.34 4.20 0.69
C SER A 38 -4.99 2.96 0.06
N ALA A 39 -5.65 3.16 -1.07
CA ALA A 39 -6.26 2.09 -1.85
C ALA A 39 -5.28 1.44 -2.85
N GLY A 40 -3.99 1.75 -2.77
CA GLY A 40 -2.95 1.24 -3.68
C GLY A 40 -2.63 2.20 -4.81
N ASP A 41 -1.88 1.70 -5.80
CA ASP A 41 -1.32 2.48 -6.92
C ASP A 41 -0.53 3.71 -6.43
N ALA A 42 0.13 3.55 -5.30
CA ALA A 42 0.90 4.61 -4.66
C ALA A 42 2.35 4.67 -5.14
N ILE A 43 2.75 3.72 -5.99
CA ILE A 43 4.07 3.60 -6.63
C ILE A 43 3.83 3.54 -8.14
N ILE A 44 3.87 4.68 -8.82
CA ILE A 44 3.62 4.74 -10.26
C ILE A 44 4.91 5.15 -10.99
N PRO A 45 5.41 4.33 -11.94
CA PRO A 45 6.57 4.70 -12.74
C PRO A 45 6.40 6.05 -13.45
N GLY A 46 7.21 7.03 -13.07
CA GLY A 46 7.14 8.40 -13.58
C GLY A 46 8.41 9.19 -13.28
N LEU A 47 8.41 10.48 -13.53
CA LEU A 47 9.58 11.32 -13.34
C LEU A 47 10.03 11.38 -11.88
N PHE A 48 9.10 11.49 -10.95
CA PHE A 48 9.39 11.52 -9.51
C PHE A 48 9.94 10.19 -9.02
N PHE A 49 9.26 9.09 -9.33
CA PHE A 49 9.66 7.73 -9.05
C PHE A 49 11.10 7.44 -9.53
N ASN A 50 11.42 7.80 -10.79
CA ASN A 50 12.75 7.60 -11.37
C ASN A 50 13.81 8.52 -10.73
N ALA A 51 13.46 9.76 -10.35
CA ALA A 51 14.39 10.68 -9.69
C ALA A 51 14.84 10.18 -8.31
N SER A 52 14.05 9.35 -7.64
CA SER A 52 14.40 8.69 -6.38
C SER A 52 15.72 7.92 -6.47
N GLU A 53 16.02 7.25 -7.60
CA GLU A 53 17.27 6.53 -7.80
C GLU A 53 18.51 7.41 -7.62
N THR A 54 18.46 8.64 -8.11
CA THR A 54 19.59 9.58 -7.97
C THR A 54 19.78 10.09 -6.54
N ILE A 55 18.70 10.23 -5.79
CA ILE A 55 18.68 10.84 -4.46
C ILE A 55 18.82 9.80 -3.35
N ASN A 56 18.14 8.67 -3.51
CA ASN A 56 17.95 7.64 -2.48
C ASN A 56 18.63 6.31 -2.84
N GLY A 57 19.26 6.21 -4.03
CA GLY A 57 19.96 5.01 -4.48
C GLY A 57 19.08 4.01 -5.23
N GLU A 58 17.75 4.10 -5.14
CA GLU A 58 16.82 3.25 -5.85
C GLU A 58 15.51 3.99 -6.16
N ARG A 59 14.85 3.57 -7.23
CA ARG A 59 13.53 4.10 -7.64
C ARG A 59 12.49 3.73 -6.59
N GLY A 60 11.46 4.56 -6.43
CA GLY A 60 10.33 4.30 -5.53
C GLY A 60 10.63 4.50 -4.03
N ILE A 61 11.88 4.57 -3.59
CA ILE A 61 12.19 4.84 -2.17
C ILE A 61 11.58 6.16 -1.70
N ALA A 62 11.66 7.21 -2.53
CA ALA A 62 11.06 8.50 -2.17
C ALA A 62 9.54 8.42 -1.98
N ASP A 63 8.87 7.56 -2.77
CA ASP A 63 7.43 7.33 -2.64
C ASP A 63 7.10 6.71 -1.28
N ILE A 64 7.84 5.68 -0.87
CA ILE A 64 7.67 5.05 0.46
C ILE A 64 8.00 6.03 1.59
N LEU A 65 9.08 6.81 1.47
CA LEU A 65 9.46 7.78 2.51
C LEU A 65 8.38 8.85 2.72
N ILE A 66 7.74 9.32 1.64
CA ILE A 66 6.61 10.27 1.74
C ILE A 66 5.41 9.60 2.41
N GLN A 67 5.09 8.37 2.05
CA GLN A 67 3.97 7.64 2.66
C GLN A 67 4.20 7.40 4.15
N ASN A 68 5.45 7.05 4.53
CA ASN A 68 5.87 6.92 5.94
C ASN A 68 5.71 8.25 6.70
N GLU A 69 6.17 9.35 6.11
CA GLU A 69 6.08 10.69 6.72
C GLU A 69 4.64 11.21 6.83
N LEU A 70 3.79 10.87 5.88
CA LEU A 70 2.35 11.15 5.94
C LEU A 70 1.63 10.36 7.03
N GLY A 71 2.24 9.30 7.56
CA GLY A 71 1.64 8.48 8.62
C GLY A 71 0.55 7.55 8.11
N ILE A 72 0.68 7.05 6.86
CA ILE A 72 -0.23 6.03 6.34
C ILE A 72 -0.17 4.79 7.24
N GLN A 73 -1.32 4.24 7.60
CA GLN A 73 -1.44 3.13 8.55
C GLN A 73 -1.61 1.78 7.89
N ALA A 74 -2.12 1.74 6.65
CA ALA A 74 -2.17 0.55 5.80
C ALA A 74 -2.44 0.94 4.35
N ILE A 75 -1.97 0.13 3.40
CA ILE A 75 -2.19 0.30 1.96
C ILE A 75 -2.74 -1.01 1.39
N ALA A 76 -3.82 -0.95 0.60
CA ALA A 76 -4.18 -2.08 -0.25
C ALA A 76 -3.22 -2.18 -1.43
N LEU A 77 -2.85 -3.38 -1.87
CA LEU A 77 -2.05 -3.57 -3.07
C LEU A 77 -2.90 -3.26 -4.32
N GLY A 78 -2.49 -2.26 -5.08
CA GLY A 78 -3.01 -2.01 -6.42
C GLY A 78 -2.22 -2.80 -7.48
N ASN A 79 -2.46 -2.53 -8.75
CA ASN A 79 -1.70 -3.18 -9.82
C ASN A 79 -0.33 -2.55 -10.05
N HIS A 80 -0.19 -1.25 -9.86
CA HIS A 80 1.07 -0.54 -10.08
C HIS A 80 2.17 -0.91 -9.08
N GLU A 81 1.84 -1.42 -7.92
CA GLU A 81 2.82 -1.99 -6.99
C GLU A 81 3.61 -3.14 -7.61
N PHE A 82 3.05 -3.83 -8.61
CA PHE A 82 3.67 -4.96 -9.31
C PHE A 82 4.33 -4.60 -10.65
N ASP A 83 4.36 -3.35 -11.07
CA ASP A 83 4.87 -2.95 -12.41
C ASP A 83 6.33 -3.33 -12.66
N LEU A 84 7.15 -3.40 -11.63
CA LEU A 84 8.55 -3.80 -11.71
C LEU A 84 8.82 -5.19 -11.11
N GLY A 85 7.77 -5.96 -10.86
CA GLY A 85 7.83 -7.32 -10.34
C GLY A 85 7.95 -7.41 -8.83
N THR A 86 7.86 -8.65 -8.32
CA THR A 86 7.77 -8.93 -6.89
C THR A 86 9.07 -8.72 -6.13
N GLU A 87 10.23 -8.92 -6.77
CA GLU A 87 11.54 -8.63 -6.16
C GLU A 87 11.68 -7.13 -5.83
N PHE A 88 11.30 -6.28 -6.77
CA PHE A 88 11.34 -4.83 -6.58
C PHE A 88 10.38 -4.39 -5.47
N LEU A 89 9.14 -4.88 -5.50
CA LEU A 89 8.16 -4.59 -4.46
C LEU A 89 8.64 -5.05 -3.07
N ALA A 90 9.21 -6.25 -2.98
CA ALA A 90 9.77 -6.78 -1.74
C ALA A 90 10.85 -5.86 -1.16
N GLY A 91 11.75 -5.32 -2.00
CA GLY A 91 12.77 -4.37 -1.58
C GLY A 91 12.16 -3.07 -1.02
N LEU A 92 11.11 -2.55 -1.64
CA LEU A 92 10.42 -1.35 -1.14
C LEU A 92 9.68 -1.60 0.17
N ILE A 93 9.09 -2.78 0.35
CA ILE A 93 8.41 -3.14 1.60
C ILE A 93 9.41 -3.37 2.72
N ALA A 94 10.40 -4.24 2.49
CA ALA A 94 11.33 -4.70 3.53
C ALA A 94 12.41 -3.68 3.89
N GLY A 95 12.76 -2.78 2.96
CA GLY A 95 13.93 -1.92 3.08
C GLY A 95 15.24 -2.60 2.64
N ASN A 96 16.36 -1.94 2.86
CA ASN A 96 17.66 -2.42 2.40
C ASN A 96 18.80 -2.14 3.41
N ASP A 97 19.93 -2.81 3.22
CA ASP A 97 21.14 -2.65 4.05
C ASP A 97 21.83 -1.28 3.91
N ALA A 98 21.45 -0.47 2.91
CA ALA A 98 21.97 0.88 2.69
C ALA A 98 21.32 1.95 3.58
N GLY A 99 20.39 1.56 4.45
CA GLY A 99 19.77 2.45 5.44
C GLY A 99 18.33 2.86 5.11
N PHE A 100 17.73 2.32 4.07
CA PHE A 100 16.29 2.47 3.81
C PHE A 100 15.52 1.44 4.65
N ALA A 101 14.68 1.93 5.57
CA ALA A 101 13.98 1.09 6.54
C ALA A 101 12.76 0.36 5.98
N GLY A 102 12.35 0.64 4.74
CA GLY A 102 11.16 0.09 4.13
C GLY A 102 9.86 0.81 4.53
N ALA A 103 8.74 0.14 4.34
CA ALA A 103 7.42 0.67 4.64
C ALA A 103 7.07 0.56 6.14
N ASN A 104 6.65 1.66 6.76
CA ASN A 104 6.23 1.67 8.18
C ASN A 104 4.79 1.16 8.39
N PHE A 105 4.17 0.60 7.38
CA PHE A 105 2.79 0.12 7.35
C PHE A 105 2.72 -1.23 6.64
N PRO A 106 1.67 -2.03 6.88
CA PRO A 106 1.41 -3.24 6.10
C PRO A 106 0.82 -2.93 4.74
N TYR A 107 1.15 -3.75 3.75
CA TYR A 107 0.38 -3.88 2.52
C TYR A 107 -0.69 -4.95 2.69
N LEU A 108 -1.91 -4.69 2.18
CA LEU A 108 -3.05 -5.58 2.38
C LEU A 108 -3.56 -6.13 1.05
N SER A 109 -3.75 -7.46 0.99
CA SER A 109 -4.51 -8.10 -0.08
C SER A 109 -5.01 -9.48 0.37
N ALA A 110 -6.32 -9.63 0.50
CA ALA A 110 -6.95 -10.86 0.97
C ALA A 110 -7.21 -11.85 -0.18
N ASN A 111 -7.15 -11.40 -1.41
CA ASN A 111 -7.39 -12.23 -2.59
C ASN A 111 -6.12 -12.64 -3.35
N LEU A 112 -4.94 -12.32 -2.81
CA LEU A 112 -3.64 -12.77 -3.33
C LEU A 112 -2.98 -13.75 -2.36
N ASP A 113 -2.59 -14.92 -2.86
CA ASP A 113 -1.78 -15.89 -2.11
C ASP A 113 -0.30 -15.72 -2.53
N PHE A 114 0.51 -15.27 -1.61
CA PHE A 114 1.94 -15.00 -1.80
C PHE A 114 2.82 -16.22 -1.50
N SER A 115 2.26 -17.34 -1.06
CA SER A 115 3.01 -18.50 -0.55
C SER A 115 3.96 -19.13 -1.60
N THR A 116 3.66 -18.94 -2.86
CA THR A 116 4.45 -19.45 -4.00
C THR A 116 5.47 -18.45 -4.54
N ASP A 117 5.36 -17.17 -4.18
CA ASP A 117 6.32 -16.14 -4.61
C ASP A 117 7.53 -16.08 -3.66
N THR A 118 8.73 -16.29 -4.20
CA THR A 118 9.96 -16.39 -3.40
C THR A 118 10.41 -15.06 -2.79
N ASN A 119 9.95 -13.94 -3.32
CA ASN A 119 10.33 -12.61 -2.86
C ASN A 119 9.41 -12.09 -1.75
N LEU A 120 8.10 -12.35 -1.87
CA LEU A 120 7.09 -11.77 -0.99
C LEU A 120 6.61 -12.71 0.11
N ALA A 121 6.72 -14.04 -0.07
CA ALA A 121 6.22 -15.02 0.92
C ALA A 121 6.74 -14.78 2.34
N SER A 122 8.00 -14.35 2.48
CA SER A 122 8.62 -14.11 3.78
C SER A 122 8.13 -12.84 4.49
N LEU A 123 7.44 -11.95 3.77
CA LEU A 123 6.88 -10.70 4.32
C LEU A 123 5.45 -10.88 4.83
N VAL A 124 4.84 -12.04 4.56
CA VAL A 124 3.47 -12.32 4.99
C VAL A 124 3.42 -12.55 6.50
N VAL A 125 2.54 -11.84 7.16
CA VAL A 125 2.31 -11.94 8.61
C VAL A 125 0.88 -12.41 8.89
N PRO A 126 0.59 -12.91 10.12
CA PRO A 126 -0.76 -13.32 10.48
C PRO A 126 -1.78 -12.18 10.38
N ASP A 127 -2.99 -12.54 9.95
CA ASP A 127 -4.13 -11.63 9.88
C ASP A 127 -4.63 -11.14 11.24
N HIS A 128 -5.46 -10.10 11.21
CA HIS A 128 -6.14 -9.53 12.37
C HIS A 128 -5.19 -8.97 13.45
N GLN A 129 -3.92 -8.74 13.09
CA GLN A 129 -2.96 -8.06 13.97
C GLN A 129 -3.06 -6.54 13.81
N SER A 130 -2.48 -5.80 14.75
CA SER A 130 -2.22 -4.37 14.57
C SER A 130 -1.28 -4.16 13.39
N PRO A 131 -1.31 -2.99 12.72
CA PRO A 131 -0.42 -2.69 11.60
C PRO A 131 1.04 -3.00 11.92
N GLN A 132 1.69 -3.73 11.04
CA GLN A 132 3.11 -4.11 11.17
C GLN A 132 3.90 -3.49 10.02
N ALA A 133 5.02 -2.86 10.35
CA ALA A 133 5.95 -2.38 9.33
C ALA A 133 6.51 -3.55 8.51
N ASN A 134 6.93 -3.26 7.29
CA ASN A 134 7.63 -4.19 6.40
C ASN A 134 6.87 -5.51 6.15
N SER A 135 5.54 -5.47 6.07
CA SER A 135 4.75 -6.70 6.03
C SER A 135 3.63 -6.66 4.98
N ILE A 136 3.14 -7.87 4.70
CA ILE A 136 1.94 -8.13 3.90
C ILE A 136 0.96 -8.95 4.74
N ALA A 137 -0.32 -8.61 4.68
CA ALA A 137 -1.40 -9.38 5.32
C ALA A 137 -2.67 -9.32 4.47
N ALA A 138 -3.63 -10.21 4.72
CA ALA A 138 -4.97 -10.05 4.17
C ALA A 138 -5.71 -8.92 4.89
N THR A 139 -5.53 -8.84 6.21
CA THR A 139 -6.27 -7.92 7.08
C THR A 139 -5.38 -7.34 8.17
N THR A 140 -5.75 -6.15 8.67
CA THR A 140 -5.15 -5.57 9.89
C THR A 140 -6.24 -4.94 10.76
N VAL A 141 -5.95 -4.71 12.04
CA VAL A 141 -6.87 -4.07 12.98
C VAL A 141 -6.23 -2.79 13.52
N ILE A 142 -6.82 -1.66 13.20
CA ILE A 142 -6.40 -0.35 13.69
C ILE A 142 -7.29 0.02 14.89
N THR A 143 -6.68 0.47 15.97
CA THR A 143 -7.43 0.97 17.13
C THR A 143 -7.53 2.48 17.07
N VAL A 144 -8.75 3.01 17.06
CA VAL A 144 -9.08 4.42 16.99
C VAL A 144 -9.95 4.78 18.17
N ASN A 145 -9.52 5.69 19.01
CA ASN A 145 -10.25 6.12 20.21
C ASN A 145 -10.75 4.93 21.07
N GLY A 146 -9.93 3.90 21.17
CA GLY A 146 -10.26 2.68 21.92
C GLY A 146 -11.16 1.67 21.17
N GLU A 147 -11.68 2.01 20.01
CA GLU A 147 -12.46 1.12 19.16
C GLU A 147 -11.58 0.41 18.12
N LYS A 148 -11.87 -0.87 17.87
CA LYS A 148 -11.16 -1.67 16.88
C LYS A 148 -11.85 -1.57 15.53
N VAL A 149 -11.11 -1.15 14.50
CA VAL A 149 -11.58 -1.06 13.12
C VAL A 149 -10.78 -2.06 12.29
N GLY A 150 -11.46 -3.05 11.74
CA GLY A 150 -10.85 -4.04 10.84
C GLY A 150 -10.69 -3.47 9.44
N MET A 151 -9.50 -3.63 8.86
CA MET A 151 -9.19 -3.27 7.48
C MET A 151 -8.92 -4.53 6.68
N VAL A 152 -9.49 -4.61 5.50
CA VAL A 152 -9.23 -5.65 4.51
C VAL A 152 -8.80 -5.01 3.20
N GLY A 153 -7.75 -5.52 2.57
CA GLY A 153 -7.33 -5.11 1.24
C GLY A 153 -7.80 -6.11 0.19
N ALA A 154 -8.05 -5.63 -1.02
CA ALA A 154 -8.31 -6.47 -2.17
C ALA A 154 -7.64 -5.86 -3.41
N THR A 155 -7.01 -6.70 -4.21
CA THR A 155 -6.32 -6.34 -5.45
C THR A 155 -7.22 -6.72 -6.64
N THR A 156 -7.12 -5.96 -7.74
CA THR A 156 -7.86 -6.34 -8.96
C THR A 156 -7.54 -7.77 -9.40
N PRO A 157 -8.56 -8.59 -9.71
CA PRO A 157 -8.33 -9.95 -10.17
C PRO A 157 -7.59 -10.05 -11.52
N THR A 158 -7.49 -8.95 -12.25
CA THR A 158 -6.80 -8.87 -13.54
C THR A 158 -5.34 -8.42 -13.45
N VAL A 159 -4.77 -8.40 -12.26
CA VAL A 159 -3.40 -7.87 -12.03
C VAL A 159 -2.33 -8.61 -12.85
N ASP A 160 -2.51 -9.89 -13.15
CA ASP A 160 -1.61 -10.68 -14.01
C ASP A 160 -1.68 -10.33 -15.51
N VAL A 161 -2.77 -9.65 -15.91
CA VAL A 161 -2.95 -9.18 -17.30
C VAL A 161 -2.36 -7.78 -17.48
N ILE A 162 -2.40 -6.95 -16.44
CA ILE A 162 -2.06 -5.52 -16.53
C ILE A 162 -0.76 -5.14 -15.81
N SER A 163 -0.14 -6.08 -15.08
CA SER A 163 1.12 -5.87 -14.37
C SER A 163 1.93 -7.17 -14.26
N SER A 164 2.90 -7.25 -13.35
CA SER A 164 3.85 -8.37 -13.24
C SER A 164 3.86 -8.97 -11.81
N PRO A 165 2.78 -9.65 -11.37
CA PRO A 165 2.66 -10.15 -10.01
C PRO A 165 3.51 -11.41 -9.71
N GLY A 166 4.36 -11.88 -10.64
CA GLY A 166 5.22 -13.06 -10.42
C GLY A 166 4.44 -14.36 -10.26
N ASP A 167 4.84 -15.16 -9.28
CA ASP A 167 4.24 -16.48 -9.01
C ASP A 167 3.07 -16.42 -7.99
N ILE A 168 2.49 -15.23 -7.77
CA ILE A 168 1.36 -15.04 -6.85
C ILE A 168 0.11 -15.71 -7.43
N THR A 169 -0.63 -16.42 -6.57
CA THR A 169 -1.93 -16.96 -6.96
C THR A 169 -3.04 -15.93 -6.69
N ILE A 170 -3.85 -15.66 -7.71
CA ILE A 170 -4.92 -14.65 -7.70
C ILE A 170 -6.27 -15.34 -7.56
N SER A 171 -7.14 -14.86 -6.67
CA SER A 171 -8.49 -15.37 -6.48
C SER A 171 -9.50 -14.20 -6.47
N PRO A 172 -10.63 -14.29 -7.20
CA PRO A 172 -10.88 -15.26 -8.25
C PRO A 172 -9.91 -15.10 -9.43
N LEU A 173 -9.72 -16.14 -10.21
CA LEU A 173 -8.93 -16.04 -11.45
C LEU A 173 -9.48 -14.94 -12.36
N PRO A 174 -8.64 -14.28 -13.15
CA PRO A 174 -9.06 -13.28 -14.11
C PRO A 174 -10.20 -13.81 -15.00
N PHE A 175 -11.18 -12.99 -15.28
CA PHE A 175 -12.31 -13.37 -16.12
C PHE A 175 -12.23 -12.66 -17.46
N ASP A 176 -12.51 -13.43 -18.51
CA ASP A 176 -12.68 -12.89 -19.85
C ASP A 176 -14.11 -12.30 -19.97
N GLY A 177 -14.21 -10.97 -19.90
CA GLY A 177 -15.49 -10.27 -20.00
C GLY A 177 -16.11 -9.91 -18.64
N ALA A 178 -17.47 -9.92 -18.55
CA ALA A 178 -18.14 -9.63 -17.30
C ALA A 178 -17.95 -10.77 -16.29
N PRO A 179 -17.70 -10.47 -15.00
CA PRO A 179 -17.55 -11.52 -13.99
C PRO A 179 -18.81 -12.37 -13.85
N THR A 180 -18.63 -13.67 -13.64
CA THR A 180 -19.73 -14.57 -13.30
C THR A 180 -20.19 -14.33 -11.86
N SER A 181 -21.42 -14.78 -11.54
CA SER A 181 -21.92 -14.70 -10.16
C SER A 181 -20.98 -15.41 -9.17
N GLU A 182 -20.41 -16.56 -9.55
CA GLU A 182 -19.48 -17.33 -8.73
C GLU A 182 -18.19 -16.57 -8.45
N GLN A 183 -17.66 -15.85 -9.45
CA GLN A 183 -16.46 -15.01 -9.28
C GLN A 183 -16.74 -13.82 -8.35
N LEU A 184 -17.93 -13.20 -8.49
CA LEU A 184 -18.34 -12.11 -7.59
C LEU A 184 -18.57 -12.62 -6.15
N ASP A 185 -19.20 -13.81 -6.02
CA ASP A 185 -19.40 -14.44 -4.71
C ASP A 185 -18.06 -14.80 -4.04
N THR A 186 -17.07 -15.26 -4.83
CA THR A 186 -15.73 -15.55 -4.34
C THR A 186 -15.04 -14.28 -3.84
N LEU A 187 -15.11 -13.19 -4.61
CA LEU A 187 -14.54 -11.91 -4.20
C LEU A 187 -15.24 -11.31 -2.98
N ALA A 188 -16.55 -11.51 -2.86
CA ALA A 188 -17.32 -11.05 -1.69
C ALA A 188 -17.09 -11.89 -0.42
N ALA A 189 -16.49 -13.08 -0.55
CA ALA A 189 -16.17 -13.97 0.56
C ALA A 189 -14.76 -13.73 1.15
N VAL A 190 -13.96 -12.88 0.50
CA VAL A 190 -12.66 -12.39 0.96
C VAL A 190 -12.84 -11.28 1.97
#